data_3b69199c5464166fb0140bdcbabb909e
#
_entry.id   3b69199c5464166fb0140bdcbabb909e
#
_cell.length_a   1.000
_cell.length_b   1.000
_cell.length_c   1.000
_cell.angle_alpha   90.00
_cell.angle_beta   90.00
_cell.angle_gamma   90.00
#
_symmetry.space_group_name_H-M   'P 1'
#
loop_
_entity.id
_entity.type
_entity.pdbx_description
1 polymer ?
#
loop_
_entity_poly.entity_id
_entity_poly.type
_entity_poly.pdbx_seq_one_letter_code
_entity_poly.pdbx_strand_id
1 'polypeptide(L)'
;MAARRPISILIAALGGQGGGVLTEWIAGAAAHGGLPAQATSIPGVAQRTGATTYYLEVYPVPVPVGAPEPVFSLYPTPGDVDVVMASELLEAGRTLETDYVSPERTTMIASTHPDRKSVV
;
A
#
# COMPACT_ATOMS: atom_id res chain seq x y z
N MET A 1 18.80 -20.00 7.37
CA MET A 1 18.52 -18.57 7.48
C MET A 1 17.06 -18.32 7.22
N ALA A 2 16.40 -17.64 8.11
CA ALA A 2 14.99 -17.34 7.94
C ALA A 2 14.76 -16.42 6.75
N ALA A 3 13.71 -16.68 5.96
CA ALA A 3 13.34 -15.81 4.88
C ALA A 3 12.90 -14.45 5.45
N ARG A 4 13.29 -13.37 4.80
CA ARG A 4 12.82 -12.05 5.16
C ARG A 4 11.37 -11.89 4.76
N ARG A 5 10.68 -11.14 5.53
CA ARG A 5 9.29 -10.85 5.30
C ARG A 5 9.16 -9.64 4.37
N PRO A 6 8.25 -9.67 3.39
CA PRO A 6 7.99 -8.49 2.57
C PRO A 6 7.47 -7.33 3.40
N ILE A 7 7.80 -6.11 2.98
CA ILE A 7 7.19 -4.90 3.51
C ILE A 7 5.85 -4.73 2.80
N SER A 8 4.79 -4.58 3.57
CA SER A 8 3.43 -4.45 3.04
C SER A 8 2.95 -3.00 3.12
N ILE A 9 2.44 -2.50 2.00
CA ILE A 9 2.00 -1.11 1.86
C ILE A 9 0.59 -1.10 1.28
N LEU A 10 -0.32 -0.42 1.97
CA LEU A 10 -1.68 -0.21 1.51
C LEU A 10 -1.86 1.26 1.15
N ILE A 11 -2.31 1.53 -0.07
CA ILE A 11 -2.52 2.89 -0.55
C ILE A 11 -4.01 3.09 -0.79
N ALA A 12 -4.59 4.05 -0.08
CA ALA A 12 -5.99 4.43 -0.22
C ALA A 12 -6.05 5.85 -0.80
N ALA A 13 -6.62 5.98 -1.98
CA ALA A 13 -6.70 7.26 -2.68
C ALA A 13 -8.03 7.41 -3.40
N LEU A 14 -8.54 8.63 -3.43
CA LEU A 14 -9.70 8.94 -4.26
C LEU A 14 -9.31 8.93 -5.74
N GLY A 15 -10.27 8.67 -6.61
CA GLY A 15 -10.06 8.75 -8.04
C GLY A 15 -9.49 10.12 -8.42
N GLY A 16 -8.50 10.12 -9.29
CA GLY A 16 -7.85 11.35 -9.72
C GLY A 16 -6.78 11.91 -8.79
N GLN A 17 -6.53 11.26 -7.64
CA GLN A 17 -5.50 11.71 -6.70
C GLN A 17 -4.15 11.02 -6.89
N GLY A 18 -3.98 10.31 -7.98
CA GLY A 18 -2.68 9.74 -8.33
C GLY A 18 -2.29 8.50 -7.56
N GLY A 19 -3.24 7.78 -6.94
CA GLY A 19 -2.93 6.55 -6.21
C GLY A 19 -2.28 5.48 -7.08
N GLY A 20 -2.78 5.29 -8.29
CA GLY A 20 -2.18 4.35 -9.23
C GLY A 20 -0.79 4.76 -9.67
N VAL A 21 -0.58 6.05 -9.90
CA VAL A 21 0.75 6.57 -10.26
C VAL A 21 1.73 6.38 -9.13
N LEU A 22 1.33 6.70 -7.90
CA LEU A 22 2.18 6.50 -6.72
C LEU A 22 2.54 5.01 -6.55
N THR A 23 1.57 4.13 -6.74
CA THR A 23 1.78 2.69 -6.68
C THR A 23 2.82 2.24 -7.70
N GLU A 24 2.70 2.73 -8.94
CA GLU A 24 3.67 2.42 -9.99
C GLU A 24 5.05 2.98 -9.70
N TRP A 25 5.13 4.17 -9.11
CA TRP A 25 6.41 4.77 -8.75
C TRP A 25 7.11 3.97 -7.65
N ILE A 26 6.38 3.52 -6.64
CA ILE A 26 6.97 2.73 -5.56
C ILE A 26 7.46 1.38 -6.10
N ALA A 27 6.62 0.70 -6.88
CA ALA A 27 7.02 -0.57 -7.51
C ALA A 27 8.21 -0.39 -8.45
N GLY A 28 8.22 0.68 -9.24
CA GLY A 28 9.33 1.01 -10.13
C GLY A 28 10.60 1.33 -9.38
N ALA A 29 10.51 2.08 -8.29
CA ALA A 29 11.68 2.39 -7.46
C ALA A 29 12.26 1.12 -6.85
N ALA A 30 11.43 0.21 -6.37
CA ALA A 30 11.87 -1.08 -5.86
C ALA A 30 12.61 -1.88 -6.94
N ALA A 31 12.02 -1.98 -8.13
CA ALA A 31 12.63 -2.69 -9.25
C ALA A 31 13.96 -2.06 -9.64
N HIS A 32 14.04 -0.74 -9.69
CA HIS A 32 15.26 -0.02 -10.01
C HIS A 32 16.37 -0.30 -8.99
N GLY A 33 16.00 -0.48 -7.73
CA GLY A 33 16.93 -0.85 -6.66
C GLY A 33 17.22 -2.35 -6.58
N GLY A 34 16.68 -3.16 -7.50
CA GLY A 34 16.87 -4.61 -7.49
C GLY A 34 16.03 -5.35 -6.47
N LEU A 35 14.99 -4.73 -5.94
CA LEU A 35 14.12 -5.34 -4.93
C LEU A 35 12.88 -5.93 -5.61
N PRO A 36 12.59 -7.22 -5.43
CA PRO A 36 11.33 -7.79 -5.93
C PRO A 36 10.12 -7.10 -5.30
N ALA A 37 9.10 -6.83 -6.10
CA ALA A 37 7.90 -6.18 -5.63
C ALA A 37 6.69 -6.63 -6.43
N GLN A 38 5.51 -6.58 -5.81
CA GLN A 38 4.24 -6.86 -6.47
C GLN A 38 3.22 -5.85 -6.03
N ALA A 39 2.44 -5.35 -6.96
CA ALA A 39 1.36 -4.40 -6.70
C ALA A 39 0.06 -4.91 -7.29
N THR A 40 -1.02 -4.77 -6.54
CA THR A 40 -2.36 -5.14 -6.98
C THR A 40 -3.33 -4.03 -6.61
N SER A 41 -4.45 -3.95 -7.34
CA SER A 41 -5.56 -3.12 -6.89
C SER A 41 -6.59 -4.01 -6.22
N ILE A 42 -7.20 -3.50 -5.16
CA ILE A 42 -8.21 -4.24 -4.40
C ILE A 42 -9.57 -3.75 -4.85
N PRO A 43 -10.35 -4.59 -5.56
CA PRO A 43 -11.67 -4.19 -6.02
C PRO A 43 -12.68 -4.23 -4.88
N GLY A 44 -13.69 -3.39 -4.97
CA GLY A 44 -14.88 -3.48 -4.14
C GLY A 44 -14.81 -2.81 -2.77
N VAL A 45 -13.64 -2.46 -2.28
CA VAL A 45 -13.50 -1.95 -0.92
C VAL A 45 -14.06 -0.52 -0.80
N ALA A 46 -13.98 0.26 -1.86
CA ALA A 46 -14.31 1.67 -1.80
C ALA A 46 -15.14 2.14 -3.00
N GLN A 47 -15.83 1.25 -3.67
CA GLN A 47 -16.59 1.59 -4.88
C GLN A 47 -17.67 2.64 -4.63
N ARG A 48 -18.25 2.66 -3.44
CA ARG A 48 -19.30 3.62 -3.10
C ARG A 48 -18.78 5.04 -2.93
N THR A 49 -17.48 5.20 -2.72
CA THR A 49 -16.88 6.49 -2.40
C THR A 49 -15.97 7.02 -3.51
N GLY A 50 -15.79 6.25 -4.58
CA GLY A 50 -14.86 6.60 -5.63
C GLY A 50 -13.40 6.41 -5.26
N ALA A 51 -13.12 5.88 -4.07
CA ALA A 51 -11.76 5.60 -3.66
C ALA A 51 -11.27 4.29 -4.26
N THR A 52 -9.98 4.22 -4.53
CA THR A 52 -9.31 3.01 -5.01
C THR A 52 -8.23 2.63 -4.01
N THR A 53 -8.15 1.35 -3.73
CA THR A 53 -7.15 0.83 -2.80
C THR A 53 -6.16 -0.04 -3.56
N TYR A 54 -4.88 0.19 -3.31
CA TYR A 54 -3.79 -0.59 -3.90
C TYR A 54 -3.00 -1.26 -2.79
N TYR A 55 -2.52 -2.46 -3.07
CA TYR A 55 -1.70 -3.21 -2.12
C TYR A 55 -0.38 -3.59 -2.77
N LEU A 56 0.72 -3.26 -2.07
CA LEU A 56 2.07 -3.60 -2.52
C LEU A 56 2.77 -4.44 -1.47
N GLU A 57 3.57 -5.38 -1.96
CA GLU A 57 4.59 -6.04 -1.14
C GLU A 57 5.94 -5.84 -1.79
N VAL A 58 6.91 -5.39 -1.01
CA VAL A 58 8.28 -5.16 -1.48
C VAL A 58 9.22 -6.02 -0.64
N TYR A 59 10.00 -6.85 -1.30
CA TYR A 59 11.00 -7.64 -0.60
C TYR A 59 12.17 -6.74 -0.24
N PRO A 60 12.61 -6.72 1.04
CA PRO A 60 13.49 -5.65 1.53
C PRO A 60 14.96 -5.77 1.12
N VAL A 61 15.33 -6.85 0.46
CA VAL A 61 16.72 -7.07 0.02
C VAL A 61 16.73 -7.65 -1.38
N PRO A 62 17.81 -7.44 -2.16
CA PRO A 62 17.94 -8.11 -3.45
C PRO A 62 17.99 -9.62 -3.28
N VAL A 63 17.45 -10.34 -4.27
CA VAL A 63 17.50 -11.81 -4.30
C VAL A 63 18.69 -12.23 -5.14
N PRO A 64 19.57 -13.09 -4.60
CA PRO A 64 20.73 -13.58 -5.37
C PRO A 64 20.30 -14.36 -6.60
N VAL A 65 21.11 -14.30 -7.65
CA VAL A 65 20.88 -15.07 -8.88
C VAL A 65 20.86 -16.56 -8.52
N GLY A 66 19.82 -17.26 -8.97
CA GLY A 66 19.62 -18.68 -8.69
C GLY A 66 18.92 -19.00 -7.39
N ALA A 67 18.67 -18.00 -6.54
CA ALA A 67 17.87 -18.21 -5.33
C ALA A 67 16.38 -18.24 -5.69
N PRO A 68 15.54 -18.91 -4.88
CA PRO A 68 14.10 -18.88 -5.10
C PRO A 68 13.57 -17.46 -4.99
N GLU A 69 12.65 -17.09 -5.89
CA GLU A 69 11.99 -15.78 -5.81
C GLU A 69 11.01 -15.76 -4.64
N PRO A 70 10.86 -14.61 -3.99
CA PRO A 70 9.89 -14.48 -2.91
C PRO A 70 8.47 -14.64 -3.42
N VAL A 71 7.61 -15.21 -2.58
CA VAL A 71 6.18 -15.35 -2.87
C VAL A 71 5.45 -14.19 -2.21
N PHE A 72 4.63 -13.48 -2.99
CA PHE A 72 3.86 -12.34 -2.52
C PHE A 72 2.39 -12.69 -2.40
N SER A 73 1.72 -12.03 -1.45
CA SER A 73 0.27 -12.11 -1.32
C SER A 73 -0.40 -11.07 -2.22
N LEU A 74 -1.55 -11.42 -2.77
CA LEU A 74 -2.36 -10.50 -3.57
C LEU A 74 -3.18 -9.54 -2.71
N TYR A 75 -3.45 -9.93 -1.48
CA TYR A 75 -4.27 -9.16 -0.56
C TYR A 75 -3.56 -9.03 0.79
N PRO A 76 -3.83 -7.94 1.53
CA PRO A 76 -3.23 -7.78 2.85
C PRO A 76 -3.73 -8.86 3.81
N THR A 77 -2.84 -9.26 4.73
CA THR A 77 -3.19 -10.14 5.84
C THR A 77 -3.69 -9.29 6.99
N PRO A 78 -4.79 -9.68 7.67
CA PRO A 78 -5.31 -8.92 8.80
C PRO A 78 -4.23 -8.62 9.85
N GLY A 79 -4.20 -7.38 10.32
CA GLY A 79 -3.26 -6.91 11.32
C GLY A 79 -1.81 -6.82 10.88
N ASP A 80 -1.53 -6.98 9.59
CA ASP A 80 -0.17 -7.26 9.12
C ASP A 80 0.37 -6.25 8.11
N VAL A 81 -0.33 -5.15 7.92
CA VAL A 81 0.11 -4.09 7.00
C VAL A 81 1.13 -3.21 7.71
N ASP A 82 2.29 -3.02 7.09
CA ASP A 82 3.36 -2.22 7.67
C ASP A 82 3.12 -0.72 7.51
N VAL A 83 2.67 -0.30 6.33
CA VAL A 83 2.46 1.12 6.03
C VAL A 83 1.13 1.30 5.34
N VAL A 84 0.36 2.29 5.79
CA VAL A 84 -0.82 2.78 5.08
C VAL A 84 -0.54 4.20 4.62
N MET A 85 -0.75 4.46 3.34
CA MET A 85 -0.67 5.80 2.75
C MET A 85 -2.05 6.19 2.27
N ALA A 86 -2.57 7.29 2.78
CA ALA A 86 -3.90 7.77 2.43
C ALA A 86 -3.82 9.19 1.88
N SER A 87 -4.50 9.44 0.78
CA SER A 87 -4.49 10.77 0.14
C SER A 87 -5.31 11.81 0.89
N GLU A 88 -6.21 11.36 1.77
CA GLU A 88 -7.03 12.25 2.60
C GLU A 88 -7.25 11.63 3.97
N LEU A 89 -7.52 12.46 4.98
CA LEU A 89 -7.81 11.99 6.33
C LEU A 89 -9.03 11.09 6.39
N LEU A 90 -10.03 11.35 5.56
CA LEU A 90 -11.22 10.50 5.51
C LEU A 90 -10.87 9.08 5.07
N GLU A 91 -9.99 8.95 4.07
CA GLU A 91 -9.54 7.64 3.61
C GLU A 91 -8.66 6.96 4.65
N ALA A 92 -7.85 7.72 5.38
CA ALA A 92 -7.10 7.19 6.51
C ALA A 92 -8.05 6.62 7.57
N GLY A 93 -9.12 7.34 7.91
CA GLY A 93 -10.13 6.87 8.85
C GLY A 93 -10.81 5.59 8.39
N ARG A 94 -11.09 5.48 7.10
CA ARG A 94 -11.69 4.26 6.53
C ARG A 94 -10.77 3.06 6.63
N THR A 95 -9.46 3.25 6.40
CA THR A 95 -8.52 2.13 6.54
C THR A 95 -8.40 1.66 7.98
N LEU A 96 -8.57 2.56 8.96
CA LEU A 96 -8.58 2.19 10.37
C LEU A 96 -9.76 1.30 10.75
N GLU A 97 -10.83 1.31 9.97
CA GLU A 97 -12.00 0.45 10.19
C GLU A 97 -11.79 -0.96 9.63
N THR A 98 -10.70 -1.18 8.88
CA THR A 98 -10.40 -2.50 8.33
C THR A 98 -9.60 -3.33 9.31
N ASP A 99 -9.64 -4.65 9.13
CA ASP A 99 -8.84 -5.57 9.93
C ASP A 99 -7.35 -5.54 9.56
N TYR A 100 -6.97 -4.82 8.51
CA TYR A 100 -5.60 -4.85 8.00
C TYR A 100 -4.63 -4.05 8.86
N VAL A 101 -5.11 -3.05 9.56
CA VAL A 101 -4.31 -2.10 10.32
C VAL A 101 -4.18 -2.54 11.77
N SER A 102 -2.97 -2.47 12.30
CA SER A 102 -2.69 -2.79 13.71
C SER A 102 -1.95 -1.63 14.34
N PRO A 103 -2.36 -1.17 15.54
CA PRO A 103 -1.67 -0.07 16.20
C PRO A 103 -0.22 -0.41 16.58
N GLU A 104 0.09 -1.69 16.75
CA GLU A 104 1.44 -2.13 17.10
C GLU A 104 2.37 -2.20 15.91
N ARG A 105 1.83 -2.30 14.70
CA ARG A 105 2.63 -2.59 13.51
C ARG A 105 2.53 -1.55 12.42
N THR A 106 1.35 -0.99 12.19
CA THR A 106 1.09 -0.15 11.03
C THR A 106 1.53 1.29 11.27
N THR A 107 2.30 1.83 10.32
CA THR A 107 2.59 3.26 10.24
C THR A 107 1.62 3.90 9.26
N MET A 108 0.90 4.91 9.70
CA MET A 108 -0.05 5.64 8.87
C MET A 108 0.57 6.93 8.36
N ILE A 109 0.52 7.13 7.04
CA ILE A 109 0.93 8.37 6.40
C ILE A 109 -0.28 8.90 5.66
N ALA A 110 -0.75 10.09 6.02
CA ALA A 110 -1.93 10.68 5.42
C ALA A 110 -1.71 12.16 5.13
N SER A 111 -2.26 12.61 4.01
CA SER A 111 -2.29 14.04 3.73
C SER A 111 -3.31 14.71 4.63
N THR A 112 -2.90 15.81 5.25
CA THR A 112 -3.79 16.61 6.09
C THR A 112 -4.33 17.83 5.36
N HIS A 113 -3.89 18.07 4.12
CA HIS A 113 -4.42 19.17 3.33
C HIS A 113 -5.77 18.80 2.75
N PRO A 114 -6.81 19.57 3.02
CA PRO A 114 -8.09 19.33 2.36
C PRO A 114 -7.96 19.63 0.86
N ASP A 115 -8.73 18.90 0.05
CA ASP A 115 -8.87 19.22 -1.35
C ASP A 115 -9.52 20.62 -1.44
N ARG A 116 -8.99 21.48 -2.31
CA ARG A 116 -9.54 22.81 -2.52
C ARG A 116 -11.03 22.80 -2.88
N LYS A 117 -11.48 21.76 -3.54
CA LYS A 117 -12.89 21.63 -3.91
C LYS A 117 -13.79 21.34 -2.73
N SER A 118 -13.24 20.84 -1.64
CA SER A 118 -14.00 20.54 -0.44
C SER A 118 -13.94 21.67 0.60
N VAL A 119 -13.15 22.70 0.35
CA VAL A 119 -13.05 23.88 1.21
C VAL A 119 -13.92 24.96 0.60
N VAL A 120 -15.13 25.01 1.04
CA VAL A 120 -16.10 26.01 0.56
C VAL A 120 -16.58 26.84 1.71
#